data_812e29037afa3d65844c1a6d96fb9fee
#
_entry.id   812e29037afa3d65844c1a6d96fb9fee
#
_cell.length_a   1.000
_cell.length_b   1.000
_cell.length_c   1.000
_cell.angle_alpha   90.00
_cell.angle_beta   90.00
_cell.angle_gamma   90.00
#
_symmetry.space_group_name_H-M   'P 1'
#
loop_
_entity.id
_entity.type
_entity.pdbx_description
1 polymer ?
#
loop_
_entity_poly.entity_id
_entity_poly.type
_entity_poly.pdbx_seq_one_letter_code
_entity_poly.pdbx_strand_id
1 'polypeptide(L)'
;MKKQLAIAAFITLTIGMPLAPAWSAGATEDAAQVKLQSASVPTLRQSAASAAGYGLKSIEIKHKTHQLTATIVNSKQNSATSGDREKEAIAMAAAMESGMQGKPEFEGVASIHIDYISRVGKKVMTIQIFDFFRSPANVFVLHKT
;
A
#
# COMPACT_ATOMS: atom_id res chain seq x y z
N MET A 1 33.76 30.17 -70.32
CA MET A 1 33.42 30.38 -68.90
C MET A 1 32.13 29.70 -68.65
N LYS A 2 32.16 28.51 -68.04
CA LYS A 2 30.94 27.75 -67.69
C LYS A 2 30.87 27.68 -66.18
N LYS A 3 29.86 28.33 -65.56
CA LYS A 3 29.55 28.25 -64.14
C LYS A 3 28.76 26.99 -63.92
N GLN A 4 29.29 26.05 -63.12
CA GLN A 4 28.53 24.91 -62.63
C GLN A 4 27.84 25.29 -61.33
N LEU A 5 26.51 25.08 -61.29
CA LEU A 5 25.70 25.27 -60.15
C LEU A 5 25.62 23.89 -59.40
N ALA A 6 26.13 23.82 -58.17
CA ALA A 6 26.01 22.67 -57.33
C ALA A 6 24.70 22.78 -56.57
N ILE A 7 23.79 21.83 -56.80
CA ILE A 7 22.55 21.67 -56.04
C ILE A 7 22.85 20.73 -54.87
N ALA A 8 22.86 21.28 -53.66
CA ALA A 8 22.93 20.46 -52.44
C ALA A 8 21.52 19.98 -52.08
N ALA A 9 21.29 18.67 -52.21
CA ALA A 9 20.07 18.04 -51.73
C ALA A 9 20.18 17.83 -50.23
N PHE A 10 19.36 18.56 -49.46
CA PHE A 10 19.15 18.29 -48.05
C PHE A 10 18.17 17.13 -47.90
N ILE A 11 18.66 15.96 -47.47
CA ILE A 11 17.83 14.85 -47.05
C ILE A 11 17.53 15.09 -45.57
N THR A 12 16.33 15.58 -45.26
CA THR A 12 15.79 15.61 -43.89
C THR A 12 15.30 14.20 -43.51
N LEU A 13 16.13 13.52 -42.74
CA LEU A 13 15.78 12.24 -42.14
C LEU A 13 14.88 12.53 -40.92
N THR A 14 13.57 12.52 -41.10
CA THR A 14 12.60 12.52 -39.97
C THR A 14 12.63 11.17 -39.31
N ILE A 15 13.38 11.04 -38.21
CA ILE A 15 13.31 9.90 -37.33
C ILE A 15 11.98 10.04 -36.55
N GLY A 16 10.97 9.33 -37.01
CA GLY A 16 9.73 9.17 -36.29
C GLY A 16 9.99 8.33 -35.04
N MET A 17 10.19 8.96 -33.89
CA MET A 17 10.12 8.30 -32.61
C MET A 17 8.65 7.89 -32.37
N PRO A 18 8.35 6.61 -32.12
CA PRO A 18 7.03 6.24 -31.64
C PRO A 18 6.86 6.84 -30.25
N LEU A 19 5.97 7.81 -30.13
CA LEU A 19 5.45 8.28 -28.83
C LEU A 19 4.72 7.09 -28.19
N ALA A 20 5.43 6.35 -27.35
CA ALA A 20 4.79 5.38 -26.48
C ALA A 20 3.80 6.16 -25.56
N PRO A 21 2.54 5.71 -25.45
CA PRO A 21 1.59 6.43 -24.63
C PRO A 21 2.06 6.41 -23.18
N ALA A 22 2.12 7.59 -22.56
CA ALA A 22 2.57 7.80 -21.17
C ALA A 22 1.77 6.98 -20.10
N TRP A 23 0.72 6.34 -20.53
CA TRP A 23 -0.18 5.50 -19.70
C TRP A 23 0.40 4.13 -19.33
N SER A 24 1.39 3.63 -20.08
CA SER A 24 1.97 2.31 -19.81
C SER A 24 3.05 2.34 -18.72
N ALA A 25 3.69 3.49 -18.49
CA ALA A 25 4.74 3.62 -17.49
C ALA A 25 4.18 3.52 -16.06
N GLY A 26 3.07 4.22 -15.76
CA GLY A 26 2.44 4.18 -14.43
C GLY A 26 1.94 2.79 -14.03
N ALA A 27 1.33 2.07 -14.97
CA ALA A 27 0.80 0.72 -14.70
C ALA A 27 1.91 -0.31 -14.40
N THR A 28 3.09 -0.15 -15.00
CA THR A 28 4.25 -1.03 -14.73
C THR A 28 4.94 -0.71 -13.40
N GLU A 29 5.01 0.56 -13.02
CA GLU A 29 5.55 0.99 -11.72
C GLU A 29 4.65 0.51 -10.58
N ASP A 30 3.34 0.67 -10.69
CA ASP A 30 2.37 0.18 -9.70
C ASP A 30 2.44 -1.34 -9.52
N ALA A 31 2.57 -2.10 -10.61
CA ALA A 31 2.70 -3.57 -10.55
C ALA A 31 4.01 -4.01 -9.86
N ALA A 32 5.12 -3.32 -10.13
CA ALA A 32 6.41 -3.59 -9.48
C ALA A 32 6.35 -3.25 -7.99
N GLN A 33 5.75 -2.13 -7.61
CA GLN A 33 5.56 -1.71 -6.23
C GLN A 33 4.68 -2.69 -5.45
N VAL A 34 3.56 -3.12 -6.03
CA VAL A 34 2.68 -4.15 -5.43
C VAL A 34 3.43 -5.46 -5.20
N LYS A 35 4.30 -5.87 -6.12
CA LYS A 35 5.12 -7.08 -5.96
C LYS A 35 6.13 -6.95 -4.81
N LEU A 36 6.78 -5.80 -4.67
CA LEU A 36 7.71 -5.53 -3.56
C LEU A 36 6.97 -5.46 -2.23
N GLN A 37 5.82 -4.81 -2.18
CA GLN A 37 4.95 -4.80 -1.00
C GLN A 37 4.55 -6.22 -0.60
N SER A 38 4.20 -7.08 -1.55
CA SER A 38 3.85 -8.49 -1.30
C SER A 38 4.96 -9.24 -0.59
N ALA A 39 6.23 -9.01 -0.96
CA ALA A 39 7.37 -9.65 -0.33
C ALA A 39 7.58 -9.21 1.13
N SER A 40 7.14 -7.99 1.48
CA SER A 40 7.26 -7.41 2.83
C SER A 40 6.05 -7.69 3.74
N VAL A 41 4.93 -8.15 3.19
CA VAL A 41 3.69 -8.47 3.94
C VAL A 41 3.93 -9.43 5.13
N PRO A 42 4.70 -10.53 5.01
CA PRO A 42 4.94 -11.42 6.14
C PRO A 42 5.58 -10.70 7.34
N THR A 43 6.51 -9.78 7.10
CA THR A 43 7.15 -8.98 8.17
C THR A 43 6.16 -8.05 8.83
N LEU A 44 5.33 -7.33 8.05
CA LEU A 44 4.28 -6.45 8.58
C LEU A 44 3.25 -7.23 9.40
N ARG A 45 2.88 -8.42 8.93
CA ARG A 45 1.96 -9.32 9.62
C ARG A 45 2.53 -9.76 10.97
N GLN A 46 3.82 -10.10 11.01
CA GLN A 46 4.52 -10.45 12.24
C GLN A 46 4.54 -9.28 13.23
N SER A 47 4.86 -8.08 12.76
CA SER A 47 4.89 -6.86 13.59
C SER A 47 3.51 -6.57 14.18
N ALA A 48 2.46 -6.59 13.37
CA ALA A 48 1.09 -6.37 13.82
C ALA A 48 0.62 -7.44 14.82
N ALA A 49 0.91 -8.71 14.54
CA ALA A 49 0.56 -9.83 15.42
C ALA A 49 1.24 -9.71 16.78
N SER A 50 2.53 -9.37 16.81
CA SER A 50 3.30 -9.20 18.04
C SER A 50 2.78 -8.03 18.86
N ALA A 51 2.45 -6.91 18.25
CA ALA A 51 1.93 -5.72 18.94
C ALA A 51 0.58 -5.99 19.61
N ALA A 52 -0.26 -6.84 19.03
CA ALA A 52 -1.59 -7.18 19.57
C ALA A 52 -1.62 -8.48 20.37
N GLY A 53 -0.50 -9.21 20.44
CA GLY A 53 -0.43 -10.50 21.17
C GLY A 53 -1.25 -11.61 20.50
N TYR A 54 -1.37 -11.59 19.15
CA TYR A 54 -2.08 -12.62 18.38
C TYR A 54 -1.12 -13.59 17.69
N GLY A 55 -1.64 -14.80 17.44
CA GLY A 55 -1.01 -15.71 16.51
C GLY A 55 -1.18 -15.22 15.06
N LEU A 56 -0.20 -15.54 14.20
CA LEU A 56 -0.20 -15.13 12.78
C LEU A 56 -1.45 -15.57 12.01
N LYS A 57 -2.10 -16.67 12.41
CA LYS A 57 -3.30 -17.17 11.75
C LYS A 57 -4.54 -16.27 11.95
N SER A 58 -4.52 -15.42 12.98
CA SER A 58 -5.63 -14.51 13.29
C SER A 58 -5.54 -13.17 12.58
N ILE A 59 -4.45 -12.88 11.89
CA ILE A 59 -4.23 -11.63 11.18
C ILE A 59 -3.97 -11.89 9.71
N GLU A 60 -4.74 -11.23 8.85
CA GLU A 60 -4.56 -11.20 7.40
C GLU A 60 -4.14 -9.79 6.99
N ILE A 61 -3.07 -9.63 6.20
CA ILE A 61 -2.71 -8.34 5.62
C ILE A 61 -2.94 -8.37 4.11
N LYS A 62 -3.71 -7.40 3.64
CA LYS A 62 -3.90 -7.09 2.22
C LYS A 62 -3.28 -5.74 1.93
N HIS A 63 -2.73 -5.60 0.73
CA HIS A 63 -2.13 -4.35 0.28
C HIS A 63 -2.69 -3.97 -1.09
N LYS A 64 -2.77 -2.68 -1.29
CA LYS A 64 -2.90 -2.00 -2.59
C LYS A 64 -1.80 -0.94 -2.62
N THR A 65 -1.51 -0.36 -3.75
CA THR A 65 -0.42 0.62 -3.92
C THR A 65 -0.37 1.68 -2.81
N HIS A 66 -1.52 2.22 -2.41
CA HIS A 66 -1.60 3.32 -1.44
C HIS A 66 -2.30 2.97 -0.13
N GLN A 67 -2.64 1.69 0.08
CA GLN A 67 -3.43 1.26 1.22
C GLN A 67 -2.98 -0.10 1.75
N LEU A 68 -2.88 -0.21 3.07
CA LEU A 68 -2.75 -1.48 3.77
C LEU A 68 -4.01 -1.75 4.59
N THR A 69 -4.46 -3.00 4.60
CA THR A 69 -5.56 -3.44 5.46
C THR A 69 -5.09 -4.63 6.29
N ALA A 70 -5.12 -4.50 7.61
CA ALA A 70 -4.94 -5.61 8.53
C ALA A 70 -6.30 -6.06 9.04
N THR A 71 -6.67 -7.30 8.74
CA THR A 71 -7.94 -7.89 9.18
C THR A 71 -7.68 -8.86 10.31
N ILE A 72 -8.28 -8.61 11.47
CA ILE A 72 -8.22 -9.46 12.66
C ILE A 72 -9.46 -10.34 12.69
N VAL A 73 -9.25 -11.64 12.54
CA VAL A 73 -10.33 -12.62 12.44
C VAL A 73 -10.57 -13.27 13.80
N ASN A 74 -11.81 -13.21 14.27
CA ASN A 74 -12.27 -13.83 15.52
C ASN A 74 -11.41 -13.44 16.73
N SER A 75 -11.10 -12.14 16.82
CA SER A 75 -10.35 -11.58 17.94
C SER A 75 -11.07 -11.79 19.26
N LYS A 76 -10.31 -12.01 20.34
CA LYS A 76 -10.80 -11.90 21.71
C LYS A 76 -11.39 -10.52 22.01
N GLN A 77 -10.96 -9.48 21.29
CA GLN A 77 -11.45 -8.11 21.41
C GLN A 77 -12.80 -7.89 20.71
N ASN A 78 -13.33 -8.86 19.96
CA ASN A 78 -14.65 -8.70 19.31
C ASN A 78 -15.78 -8.49 20.36
N SER A 79 -15.64 -9.03 21.56
CA SER A 79 -16.55 -8.82 22.70
C SER A 79 -16.13 -7.68 23.63
N ALA A 80 -14.98 -7.06 23.41
CA ALA A 80 -14.48 -5.96 24.22
C ALA A 80 -15.16 -4.63 23.87
N THR A 81 -14.81 -3.55 24.59
CA THR A 81 -15.29 -2.21 24.28
C THR A 81 -14.65 -1.66 23.01
N SER A 82 -15.29 -0.67 22.39
CA SER A 82 -14.71 0.05 21.26
C SER A 82 -13.36 0.69 21.62
N GLY A 83 -13.25 1.24 22.85
CA GLY A 83 -12.01 1.86 23.31
C GLY A 83 -10.85 0.87 23.49
N ASP A 84 -11.11 -0.36 23.87
CA ASP A 84 -10.07 -1.38 23.97
C ASP A 84 -9.59 -1.81 22.58
N ARG A 85 -10.51 -1.98 21.64
CA ARG A 85 -10.15 -2.21 20.23
C ARG A 85 -9.37 -1.05 19.62
N GLU A 86 -9.75 0.19 19.95
CA GLU A 86 -9.03 1.40 19.48
C GLU A 86 -7.57 1.39 19.96
N LYS A 87 -7.33 1.12 21.25
CA LYS A 87 -5.96 1.04 21.81
C LYS A 87 -5.11 -0.02 21.09
N GLU A 88 -5.70 -1.19 20.86
CA GLU A 88 -5.02 -2.28 20.16
C GLU A 88 -4.75 -1.90 18.68
N ALA A 89 -5.74 -1.31 18.00
CA ALA A 89 -5.58 -0.86 16.61
C ALA A 89 -4.47 0.20 16.47
N ILE A 90 -4.36 1.14 17.41
CA ILE A 90 -3.28 2.14 17.45
C ILE A 90 -1.92 1.44 17.59
N ALA A 91 -1.78 0.47 18.49
CA ALA A 91 -0.55 -0.27 18.67
C ALA A 91 -0.16 -1.07 17.41
N MET A 92 -1.13 -1.69 16.75
CA MET A 92 -0.91 -2.42 15.50
C MET A 92 -0.49 -1.48 14.35
N ALA A 93 -1.18 -0.34 14.20
CA ALA A 93 -0.85 0.64 13.16
C ALA A 93 0.57 1.19 13.35
N ALA A 94 0.96 1.51 14.60
CA ALA A 94 2.31 1.96 14.92
C ALA A 94 3.38 0.88 14.63
N ALA A 95 3.09 -0.39 14.91
CA ALA A 95 3.99 -1.50 14.61
C ALA A 95 4.13 -1.73 13.09
N MET A 96 3.04 -1.60 12.34
CA MET A 96 3.08 -1.66 10.87
C MET A 96 3.85 -0.48 10.29
N GLU A 97 3.65 0.74 10.79
CA GLU A 97 4.40 1.92 10.41
C GLU A 97 5.91 1.72 10.62
N SER A 98 6.32 1.25 11.80
CA SER A 98 7.71 0.92 12.08
C SER A 98 8.28 -0.15 11.13
N GLY A 99 7.45 -1.13 10.78
CA GLY A 99 7.81 -2.18 9.81
C GLY A 99 7.94 -1.68 8.36
N MET A 100 7.37 -0.53 8.03
CA MET A 100 7.46 0.12 6.71
C MET A 100 8.63 1.10 6.61
N GLN A 101 9.16 1.59 7.73
CA GLN A 101 10.22 2.59 7.72
C GLN A 101 11.45 2.14 6.94
N GLY A 102 11.99 3.03 6.11
CA GLY A 102 13.15 2.77 5.26
C GLY A 102 12.92 1.80 4.10
N LYS A 103 11.66 1.48 3.80
CA LYS A 103 11.28 0.61 2.70
C LYS A 103 10.58 1.42 1.60
N PRO A 104 11.25 1.66 0.45
CA PRO A 104 10.71 2.49 -0.62
C PRO A 104 9.36 2.04 -1.16
N GLU A 105 9.10 0.73 -1.13
CA GLU A 105 7.83 0.16 -1.58
C GLU A 105 6.61 0.63 -0.80
N PHE A 106 6.81 1.20 0.39
CA PHE A 106 5.72 1.72 1.23
C PHE A 106 5.64 3.25 1.30
N GLU A 107 6.50 3.97 0.59
CA GLU A 107 6.48 5.45 0.60
C GLU A 107 5.15 6.03 0.11
N GLY A 108 4.52 5.36 -0.87
CA GLY A 108 3.22 5.74 -1.42
C GLY A 108 2.01 5.32 -0.58
N VAL A 109 2.18 4.60 0.53
CA VAL A 109 1.05 4.17 1.37
C VAL A 109 0.50 5.38 2.13
N ALA A 110 -0.75 5.73 1.84
CA ALA A 110 -1.45 6.87 2.42
C ALA A 110 -2.38 6.48 3.58
N SER A 111 -2.81 5.21 3.65
CA SER A 111 -3.72 4.75 4.71
C SER A 111 -3.42 3.33 5.19
N ILE A 112 -3.74 3.11 6.47
CA ILE A 112 -3.80 1.79 7.11
C ILE A 112 -5.21 1.60 7.65
N HIS A 113 -5.85 0.49 7.31
CA HIS A 113 -7.14 0.07 7.86
C HIS A 113 -6.95 -1.13 8.76
N ILE A 114 -7.54 -1.10 9.94
CA ILE A 114 -7.55 -2.20 10.91
C ILE A 114 -8.97 -2.67 11.08
N ASP A 115 -9.28 -3.86 10.54
CA ASP A 115 -10.63 -4.42 10.48
C ASP A 115 -10.77 -5.55 11.51
N TYR A 116 -11.68 -5.40 12.46
CA TYR A 116 -12.10 -6.46 13.34
C TYR A 116 -13.31 -7.18 12.75
N ILE A 117 -13.17 -8.47 12.48
CA ILE A 117 -14.26 -9.29 11.92
C ILE A 117 -14.54 -10.55 12.74
N SER A 118 -15.80 -10.99 12.70
CA SER A 118 -16.20 -12.33 13.11
C SER A 118 -16.42 -13.17 11.86
N ARG A 119 -15.85 -14.37 11.83
CA ARG A 119 -16.00 -15.33 10.73
C ARG A 119 -16.45 -16.68 11.29
N VAL A 120 -17.63 -17.12 10.87
CA VAL A 120 -18.20 -18.44 11.24
C VAL A 120 -18.57 -19.16 9.94
N GLY A 121 -17.78 -20.15 9.56
CA GLY A 121 -17.91 -20.81 8.27
C GLY A 121 -17.73 -19.83 7.10
N LYS A 122 -18.77 -19.70 6.26
CA LYS A 122 -18.78 -18.74 5.14
C LYS A 122 -19.31 -17.34 5.52
N LYS A 123 -19.86 -17.19 6.73
CA LYS A 123 -20.45 -15.93 7.18
C LYS A 123 -19.38 -15.05 7.80
N VAL A 124 -19.28 -13.81 7.30
CA VAL A 124 -18.37 -12.78 7.80
C VAL A 124 -19.18 -11.59 8.26
N MET A 125 -18.87 -11.07 9.43
CA MET A 125 -19.50 -9.88 10.01
C MET A 125 -18.39 -8.93 10.47
N THR A 126 -18.43 -7.69 10.00
CA THR A 126 -17.54 -6.62 10.48
C THR A 126 -18.02 -6.16 11.85
N ILE A 127 -17.11 -6.14 12.82
CA ILE A 127 -17.36 -5.66 14.18
C ILE A 127 -17.02 -4.18 14.27
N GLN A 128 -15.83 -3.80 13.79
CA GLN A 128 -15.36 -2.41 13.78
C GLN A 128 -14.21 -2.23 12.80
N ILE A 129 -14.09 -1.03 12.24
CA ILE A 129 -12.99 -0.60 11.39
C ILE A 129 -12.35 0.63 12.03
N PHE A 130 -11.04 0.70 11.99
CA PHE A 130 -10.25 1.87 12.36
C PHE A 130 -9.41 2.31 11.17
N ASP A 131 -9.56 3.58 10.80
CA ASP A 131 -8.88 4.18 9.66
C ASP A 131 -7.77 5.10 10.14
N PHE A 132 -6.56 4.86 9.67
CA PHE A 132 -5.39 5.69 9.93
C PHE A 132 -4.92 6.31 8.63
N PHE A 133 -4.74 7.62 8.62
CA PHE A 133 -4.23 8.33 7.46
C PHE A 133 -2.87 8.93 7.74
N ARG A 134 -2.02 8.95 6.73
CA ARG A 134 -0.69 9.54 6.82
C ARG A 134 -0.82 11.05 6.94
N SER A 135 -0.31 11.60 8.04
CA SER A 135 -0.29 13.03 8.28
C SER A 135 0.85 13.72 7.52
N PRO A 136 0.84 15.06 7.41
CA PRO A 136 1.96 15.83 6.86
C PRO A 136 3.29 15.59 7.60
N ALA A 137 3.25 15.17 8.88
CA ALA A 137 4.43 14.78 9.65
C ALA A 137 4.93 13.36 9.33
N ASN A 138 4.35 12.72 8.32
CA ASN A 138 4.68 11.37 7.85
C ASN A 138 4.45 10.24 8.88
N VAL A 139 3.49 10.43 9.78
CA VAL A 139 3.01 9.43 10.73
C VAL A 139 1.55 9.10 10.49
N PHE A 140 1.12 7.89 10.80
CA PHE A 140 -0.27 7.48 10.68
C PHE A 140 -1.08 7.90 11.90
N VAL A 141 -2.18 8.62 11.67
CA VAL A 141 -3.05 9.16 12.71
C VAL A 141 -4.45 8.59 12.55
N LEU A 142 -5.04 8.15 13.66
CA LEU A 142 -6.42 7.64 13.68
C LEU A 142 -7.39 8.75 13.26
N HIS A 143 -8.21 8.45 12.25
CA HIS A 143 -9.31 9.30 11.84
C HIS A 143 -10.56 8.93 12.65
N LYS A 144 -11.03 9.87 13.46
CA LYS A 144 -12.29 9.74 14.20
C LYS A 144 -13.40 10.40 13.40
N THR A 145 -14.36 9.60 12.92
CA THR A 145 -15.61 10.08 12.31
C THR A 145 -16.65 10.35 13.37
#